data_6c4c3773b6c34eab9a31739a70ee1a79
#
_entry.id   6c4c3773b6c34eab9a31739a70ee1a79
#
_cell.length_a   1.000
_cell.length_b   1.000
_cell.length_c   1.000
_cell.angle_alpha   90.00
_cell.angle_beta   90.00
_cell.angle_gamma   90.00
#
_symmetry.space_group_name_H-M   'P 1'
#
loop_
_entity.id
_entity.type
_entity.pdbx_description
1 polymer ?
#
loop_
_entity_poly.entity_id
_entity_poly.type
_entity_poly.pdbx_seq_one_letter_code
_entity_poly.pdbx_strand_id
1 'polypeptide(L)'
;MIGEDEAVGIALALLGRPSDDPNQPWHLMEFEQGWLIDETGYLAGKVAGSLGRVIEKESGRVVRFPSAVPTRRILSDYAAVAHRGRVETV
;
A
#
# COMPACT_ATOMS: atom_id res chain seq x y z
N MET A 1 7.15 13.33 -9.71
CA MET A 1 7.24 11.89 -9.36
C MET A 1 8.02 11.75 -8.08
N ILE A 2 7.55 10.94 -7.14
CA ILE A 2 8.23 10.74 -5.87
C ILE A 2 9.19 9.56 -5.95
N GLY A 3 10.18 9.53 -5.05
CA GLY A 3 11.12 8.42 -4.93
C GLY A 3 10.72 7.46 -3.81
N GLU A 4 11.48 6.36 -3.68
CA GLU A 4 11.23 5.35 -2.66
C GLU A 4 11.32 5.92 -1.25
N ASP A 5 12.28 6.81 -0.98
CA ASP A 5 12.44 7.42 0.34
C ASP A 5 11.20 8.21 0.75
N GLU A 6 10.60 8.93 -0.19
CA GLU A 6 9.36 9.64 0.08
C GLU A 6 8.21 8.66 0.32
N ALA A 7 8.16 7.58 -0.44
CA ALA A 7 7.14 6.53 -0.27
C ALA A 7 7.24 5.89 1.12
N VAL A 8 8.45 5.61 1.58
CA VAL A 8 8.67 5.08 2.94
C VAL A 8 8.18 6.08 3.99
N GLY A 9 8.45 7.36 3.81
CA GLY A 9 7.97 8.40 4.72
C GLY A 9 6.45 8.48 4.78
N ILE A 10 5.79 8.36 3.63
CA ILE A 10 4.33 8.34 3.55
C ILE A 10 3.77 7.12 4.27
N ALA A 11 4.36 5.94 4.04
CA ALA A 11 3.92 4.72 4.70
C ALA A 11 4.11 4.79 6.22
N LEU A 12 5.23 5.35 6.69
CA LEU A 12 5.47 5.56 8.11
C LEU A 12 4.39 6.44 8.74
N ALA A 13 4.04 7.54 8.08
CA ALA A 13 3.00 8.44 8.57
C ALA A 13 1.64 7.77 8.58
N LEU A 14 1.33 7.00 7.54
CA LEU A 14 0.05 6.33 7.38
C LEU A 14 -0.14 5.22 8.41
N LEU A 15 0.88 4.37 8.59
CA LEU A 15 0.79 3.19 9.45
C LEU A 15 1.13 3.46 10.90
N GLY A 16 1.90 4.52 11.17
CA GLY A 16 2.28 4.90 12.51
C GLY A 16 3.26 3.95 13.19
N ARG A 17 3.97 3.11 12.42
CA ARG A 17 4.95 2.17 12.94
C ARG A 17 6.08 1.94 11.94
N PRO A 18 7.28 1.54 12.40
CA PRO A 18 8.40 1.28 11.49
C PRO A 18 8.19 -0.01 10.70
N SER A 19 8.90 -0.14 9.58
CA SER A 19 8.80 -1.33 8.73
C SER A 19 9.28 -2.60 9.41
N ASP A 20 10.14 -2.48 10.40
CA ASP A 20 10.68 -3.61 11.17
C ASP A 20 9.94 -3.84 12.49
N ASP A 21 8.71 -3.35 12.61
CA ASP A 21 7.89 -3.56 13.80
C ASP A 21 7.78 -5.06 14.09
N PRO A 22 8.08 -5.52 15.33
CA PRO A 22 8.12 -6.94 15.64
C PRO A 22 6.76 -7.63 15.55
N ASN A 23 5.67 -6.90 15.66
CA ASN A 23 4.32 -7.47 15.61
C ASN A 23 3.69 -7.38 14.22
N GLN A 24 3.90 -6.26 13.53
CA GLN A 24 3.31 -6.02 12.21
C GLN A 24 4.31 -5.34 11.28
N PRO A 25 5.35 -6.07 10.84
CA PRO A 25 6.27 -5.50 9.87
C PRO A 25 5.57 -5.28 8.53
N TRP A 26 6.11 -4.34 7.78
CA TRP A 26 5.59 -4.04 6.44
C TRP A 26 6.76 -3.73 5.52
N HIS A 27 6.53 -3.86 4.22
CA HIS A 27 7.49 -3.43 3.22
C HIS A 27 6.74 -2.91 2.00
N LEU A 28 7.46 -2.24 1.11
CA LEU A 28 6.90 -1.70 -0.12
C LEU A 28 7.27 -2.60 -1.28
N MET A 29 6.28 -2.98 -2.07
CA MET A 29 6.48 -3.75 -3.29
C MET A 29 6.35 -2.79 -4.46
N GLU A 30 7.47 -2.45 -5.08
CA GLU A 30 7.49 -1.54 -6.21
C GLU A 30 6.89 -2.17 -7.46
N PHE A 31 6.08 -1.40 -8.17
CA PHE A 31 5.59 -1.78 -9.49
C PHE A 31 5.54 -0.51 -10.37
N GLU A 32 5.08 -0.65 -11.60
CA GLU A 32 5.18 0.43 -12.58
C GLU A 32 4.55 1.75 -12.12
N GLN A 33 3.38 1.70 -11.52
CA GLN A 33 2.64 2.91 -11.11
C GLN A 33 2.89 3.37 -9.67
N GLY A 34 3.57 2.58 -8.86
CA GLY A 34 3.79 2.97 -7.47
C GLY A 34 4.38 1.88 -6.60
N TRP A 35 4.00 1.91 -5.33
CA TRP A 35 4.41 0.91 -4.34
C TRP A 35 3.19 0.39 -3.62
N LEU A 36 3.05 -0.92 -3.56
CA LEU A 36 2.03 -1.57 -2.74
C LEU A 36 2.59 -1.74 -1.33
N ILE A 37 1.83 -1.33 -0.32
CA ILE A 37 2.20 -1.54 1.07
C ILE A 37 1.81 -2.98 1.44
N ASP A 38 2.81 -3.82 1.69
CA ASP A 38 2.61 -5.20 2.08
C ASP A 38 2.86 -5.37 3.58
N GLU A 39 1.82 -5.64 4.33
CA GLU A 39 1.87 -5.86 5.78
C GLU A 39 1.98 -7.37 6.02
N THR A 40 3.16 -7.80 6.50
CA THR A 40 3.50 -9.23 6.60
C THR A 40 3.50 -9.77 8.02
N GLY A 41 3.07 -9.00 9.01
CA GLY A 41 3.03 -9.43 10.41
C GLY A 41 2.03 -10.56 10.62
N TYR A 42 2.12 -11.22 11.80
CA TYR A 42 1.26 -12.35 12.10
C TYR A 42 -0.23 -11.99 12.10
N LEU A 43 -0.56 -10.73 12.26
CA LEU A 43 -1.94 -10.25 12.17
C LEU A 43 -2.42 -9.99 10.74
N ALA A 44 -1.51 -9.98 9.78
CA ALA A 44 -1.84 -9.60 8.40
C ALA A 44 -2.94 -10.47 7.78
N GLY A 45 -2.95 -11.77 8.05
CA GLY A 45 -3.97 -12.68 7.56
C GLY A 45 -5.18 -12.82 8.46
N LYS A 46 -5.20 -12.16 9.62
CA LYS A 46 -6.25 -12.28 10.61
C LYS A 46 -7.13 -11.04 10.74
N VAL A 47 -6.65 -9.92 10.21
CA VAL A 47 -7.41 -8.68 10.22
C VAL A 47 -8.39 -8.72 9.05
N ALA A 48 -9.66 -8.85 9.34
CA ALA A 48 -10.69 -8.79 8.31
C ALA A 48 -10.63 -7.44 7.63
N GLY A 49 -10.52 -7.45 6.29
CA GLY A 49 -10.45 -6.20 5.55
C GLY A 49 -9.06 -5.59 5.50
N SER A 50 -8.01 -6.41 5.62
CA SER A 50 -6.66 -5.97 5.29
C SER A 50 -6.68 -5.47 3.85
N LEU A 51 -6.67 -4.15 3.70
CA LEU A 51 -6.90 -3.51 2.41
C LEU A 51 -5.58 -3.19 1.73
N GLY A 52 -5.51 -3.45 0.42
CA GLY A 52 -4.36 -3.04 -0.37
C GLY A 52 -4.26 -1.51 -0.40
N ARG A 53 -3.12 -0.97 -0.02
CA ARG A 53 -2.83 0.45 -0.13
C ARG A 53 -1.67 0.64 -1.08
N VAL A 54 -1.82 1.56 -2.01
CA VAL A 54 -0.82 1.89 -3.01
C VAL A 54 -0.41 3.34 -2.85
N ILE A 55 0.89 3.60 -2.89
CA ILE A 55 1.43 4.95 -2.94
C ILE A 55 1.81 5.20 -4.40
N GLU A 56 1.10 6.10 -5.06
CA GLU A 56 1.31 6.37 -6.49
C GLU A 56 2.59 7.19 -6.71
N LYS A 57 3.42 6.74 -7.65
CA LYS A 57 4.68 7.41 -8.00
C LYS A 57 4.46 8.83 -8.51
N GLU A 58 3.42 9.02 -9.29
CA GLU A 58 3.18 10.30 -9.95
C GLU A 58 2.91 11.43 -8.97
N SER A 59 2.12 11.17 -7.94
CA SER A 59 1.63 12.21 -7.04
C SER A 59 1.98 12.00 -5.56
N GLY A 60 2.43 10.80 -5.19
CA GLY A 60 2.57 10.43 -3.77
C GLY A 60 1.25 10.15 -3.10
N ARG A 61 0.18 10.09 -3.86
CA ARG A 61 -1.16 9.87 -3.35
C ARG A 61 -1.33 8.44 -2.86
N VAL A 62 -1.98 8.26 -1.73
CA VAL A 62 -2.30 6.93 -1.21
C VAL A 62 -3.69 6.53 -1.68
N VAL A 63 -3.79 5.37 -2.31
CA VAL A 63 -5.05 4.82 -2.80
C VAL A 63 -5.32 3.51 -2.07
N ARG A 64 -6.48 3.43 -1.43
CA ARG A 64 -6.91 2.28 -0.66
C ARG A 64 -7.94 1.49 -1.46
N PHE A 65 -7.71 0.19 -1.60
CA PHE A 65 -8.60 -0.70 -2.35
C PHE A 65 -9.43 -1.56 -1.42
N PRO A 66 -10.69 -1.88 -1.81
CA PRO A 66 -11.48 -2.82 -1.03
C PRO A 66 -10.91 -4.24 -1.11
N SER A 67 -11.22 -5.06 -0.12
CA SER A 67 -10.70 -6.42 -0.03
C SER A 67 -11.09 -7.30 -1.22
N ALA A 68 -12.11 -6.94 -1.96
CA ALA A 68 -12.53 -7.65 -3.17
C ALA A 68 -11.54 -7.52 -4.33
N VAL A 69 -10.63 -6.54 -4.28
CA VAL A 69 -9.60 -6.36 -5.31
C VAL A 69 -8.35 -7.13 -4.90
N PRO A 70 -7.99 -8.21 -5.62
CA PRO A 70 -6.81 -8.98 -5.26
C PRO A 70 -5.53 -8.18 -5.42
N THR A 71 -4.58 -8.39 -4.51
CA THR A 71 -3.27 -7.73 -4.55
C THR A 71 -2.57 -7.92 -5.88
N ARG A 72 -2.61 -9.14 -6.44
CA ARG A 72 -1.96 -9.43 -7.72
C ARG A 72 -2.52 -8.61 -8.87
N ARG A 73 -3.81 -8.25 -8.84
CA ARG A 73 -4.42 -7.40 -9.87
C ARG A 73 -3.96 -5.96 -9.73
N ILE A 74 -3.78 -5.49 -8.51
CA ILE A 74 -3.22 -4.18 -8.26
C ILE A 74 -1.82 -4.08 -8.89
N LEU A 75 -1.00 -5.10 -8.69
CA LEU A 75 0.37 -5.10 -9.20
C LEU A 75 0.45 -5.28 -10.72
N SER A 76 -0.41 -6.11 -11.29
CA SER A 76 -0.32 -6.45 -12.72
C SER A 76 -1.20 -5.60 -13.62
N ASP A 77 -2.25 -4.99 -13.08
CA ASP A 77 -3.24 -4.28 -13.89
C ASP A 77 -3.84 -3.10 -13.14
N TYR A 78 -2.97 -2.29 -12.57
CA TYR A 78 -3.37 -1.17 -11.73
C TYR A 78 -4.33 -0.21 -12.45
N ALA A 79 -4.04 0.10 -13.71
CA ALA A 79 -4.86 1.05 -14.47
C ALA A 79 -6.32 0.59 -14.58
N ALA A 80 -6.56 -0.72 -14.67
CA ALA A 80 -7.90 -1.26 -14.77
C ALA A 80 -8.66 -1.23 -13.45
N VAL A 81 -7.96 -1.29 -12.31
CA VAL A 81 -8.61 -1.35 -10.99
C VAL A 81 -8.53 -0.04 -10.21
N ALA A 82 -7.76 0.93 -10.67
CA ALA A 82 -7.53 2.19 -9.94
C ALA A 82 -8.83 2.91 -9.60
N HIS A 83 -9.84 2.85 -10.46
CA HIS A 83 -11.12 3.50 -10.23
C HIS A 83 -11.90 2.90 -9.04
N ARG A 84 -11.53 1.71 -8.61
CA ARG A 84 -12.15 1.05 -7.45
C ARG A 84 -11.52 1.46 -6.13
N GLY A 85 -10.36 2.12 -6.20
CA GLY A 85 -9.68 2.62 -5.03
C GLY A 85 -10.22 3.96 -4.56
N ARG A 86 -9.92 4.31 -3.30
CA ARG A 86 -10.27 5.60 -2.73
C ARG A 86 -9.02 6.28 -2.22
N VAL A 87 -8.92 7.58 -2.46
CA VAL A 87 -7.80 8.37 -1.95
C VAL A 87 -7.88 8.44 -0.43
N GLU A 88 -6.77 8.13 0.23
CA GLU A 88 -6.66 8.19 1.69
C GLU A 88 -5.74 9.34 2.06
N THR A 89 -6.16 10.16 3.02
CA THR A 89 -5.35 11.27 3.51
C THR A 89 -4.47 10.79 4.66
N VAL A 90 -3.21 11.13 4.57
CA VAL A 90 -2.22 10.78 5.61
C VAL A 90 -2.20 11.85 6.70
#